data_192bab08e747d19ee3a79844fdfd9516
#
_entry.id   192bab08e747d19ee3a79844fdfd9516
#
_cell.length_a   1.000
_cell.length_b   1.000
_cell.length_c   1.000
_cell.angle_alpha   90.00
_cell.angle_beta   90.00
_cell.angle_gamma   90.00
#
_symmetry.space_group_name_H-M   'P 1'
#
loop_
_entity.id
_entity.type
_entity.pdbx_description
1 polymer ?
#
loop_
_entity_poly.entity_id
_entity_poly.type
_entity_poly.pdbx_seq_one_letter_code
_entity_poly.pdbx_strand_id
1 'polypeptide(L)'
;LFSILIGRMFYLQIIKGETYDKQASLQMQRERTIKSMRGKIYDCNGKLLATNEQTYGITLEDSVELTDNPSKNKMILKCIRLIEKNGDSLDLEFPITYKNGKFRFNVNSSAEMRFKRDIYYKKSVDELTAEQKNMTAKDCYDYIRTSQGANVINFFTAAKDTNKNGKIDAEEQAQADEDYSIEDALKIMTVRYAQ
;
A
#
# COMPACT_ATOMS: atom_id res chain seq x y z
N LEU A 1 1.84 -41.99 -25.69
CA LEU A 1 2.00 -40.88 -24.76
C LEU A 1 1.75 -39.53 -25.43
N PHE A 2 2.44 -39.22 -26.57
CA PHE A 2 2.30 -37.95 -27.28
C PHE A 2 0.88 -37.65 -27.77
N SER A 3 0.19 -38.66 -28.31
CA SER A 3 -1.21 -38.53 -28.77
C SER A 3 -2.19 -38.19 -27.64
N ILE A 4 -1.93 -38.69 -26.45
CA ILE A 4 -2.77 -38.41 -25.26
C ILE A 4 -2.57 -36.93 -24.83
N LEU A 5 -1.34 -36.40 -24.90
CA LEU A 5 -1.04 -35.02 -24.59
C LEU A 5 -1.72 -34.05 -25.60
N ILE A 6 -1.65 -34.37 -26.91
CA ILE A 6 -2.32 -33.59 -27.93
C ILE A 6 -3.83 -33.59 -27.72
N GLY A 7 -4.44 -34.74 -27.47
CA GLY A 7 -5.86 -34.82 -27.17
C GLY A 7 -6.28 -34.06 -25.92
N ARG A 8 -5.42 -34.01 -24.88
CA ARG A 8 -5.65 -33.23 -23.66
C ARG A 8 -5.54 -31.73 -23.92
N MET A 9 -4.55 -31.30 -24.70
CA MET A 9 -4.42 -29.90 -25.11
C MET A 9 -5.61 -29.42 -25.94
N PHE A 10 -6.04 -30.21 -26.92
CA PHE A 10 -7.24 -29.94 -27.72
C PHE A 10 -8.48 -29.77 -26.82
N TYR A 11 -8.71 -30.70 -25.90
CA TYR A 11 -9.83 -30.63 -24.97
C TYR A 11 -9.80 -29.35 -24.12
N LEU A 12 -8.64 -28.97 -23.57
CA LEU A 12 -8.50 -27.78 -22.72
C LEU A 12 -8.65 -26.48 -23.50
N GLN A 13 -8.09 -26.39 -24.71
CA GLN A 13 -8.09 -25.18 -25.50
C GLN A 13 -9.38 -24.97 -26.27
N ILE A 14 -9.97 -26.00 -26.85
CA ILE A 14 -11.14 -25.88 -27.71
C ILE A 14 -12.43 -26.13 -26.95
N ILE A 15 -12.51 -27.21 -26.16
CA ILE A 15 -13.77 -27.55 -25.49
C ILE A 15 -13.96 -26.74 -24.19
N LYS A 16 -12.89 -26.51 -23.43
CA LYS A 16 -12.96 -25.74 -22.18
C LYS A 16 -12.43 -24.31 -22.29
N GLY A 17 -11.90 -23.90 -23.43
CA GLY A 17 -11.32 -22.58 -23.65
C GLY A 17 -12.28 -21.44 -23.30
N GLU A 18 -13.51 -21.50 -23.79
CA GLU A 18 -14.56 -20.50 -23.50
C GLU A 18 -14.88 -20.40 -21.99
N THR A 19 -14.85 -21.52 -21.28
CA THR A 19 -15.11 -21.53 -19.83
C THR A 19 -13.98 -20.85 -19.06
N TYR A 20 -12.73 -21.10 -19.44
CA TYR A 20 -11.56 -20.47 -18.83
C TYR A 20 -11.46 -18.98 -19.20
N ASP A 21 -11.82 -18.61 -20.42
CA ASP A 21 -11.86 -17.20 -20.85
C ASP A 21 -12.92 -16.41 -20.06
N LYS A 22 -14.11 -16.98 -19.85
CA LYS A 22 -15.15 -16.40 -19.00
C LYS A 22 -14.69 -16.28 -17.53
N GLN A 23 -14.01 -17.29 -16.99
CA GLN A 23 -13.46 -17.20 -15.63
C GLN A 23 -12.36 -16.16 -15.52
N ALA A 24 -11.47 -16.04 -16.49
CA ALA A 24 -10.44 -15.03 -16.51
C ALA A 24 -11.02 -13.62 -16.62
N SER A 25 -12.02 -13.42 -17.49
CA SER A 25 -12.69 -12.12 -17.65
C SER A 25 -13.48 -11.71 -16.40
N LEU A 26 -14.14 -12.66 -15.71
CA LEU A 26 -14.81 -12.39 -14.42
C LEU A 26 -13.83 -12.00 -13.31
N GLN A 27 -12.63 -12.57 -13.29
CA GLN A 27 -11.59 -12.18 -12.34
C GLN A 27 -10.99 -10.81 -12.62
N MET A 28 -10.99 -10.36 -13.89
CA MET A 28 -10.54 -9.03 -14.29
C MET A 28 -11.61 -7.95 -14.15
N GLN A 29 -12.90 -8.31 -14.14
CA GLN A 29 -14.00 -7.36 -13.92
C GLN A 29 -14.21 -7.13 -12.43
N ARG A 30 -13.80 -5.96 -11.94
CA ARG A 30 -14.17 -5.48 -10.61
C ARG A 30 -15.45 -4.64 -10.75
N GLU A 31 -16.57 -5.11 -10.21
CA GLU A 31 -17.77 -4.30 -10.06
C GLU A 31 -17.50 -3.17 -9.07
N ARG A 32 -17.57 -1.95 -9.55
CA ARG A 32 -17.47 -0.75 -8.71
C ARG A 32 -18.84 -0.11 -8.60
N THR A 33 -19.44 -0.19 -7.43
CA THR A 33 -20.70 0.51 -7.15
C THR A 33 -20.42 2.01 -6.96
N ILE A 34 -20.81 2.82 -7.93
CA ILE A 34 -20.76 4.28 -7.80
C ILE A 34 -22.02 4.71 -7.07
N LYS A 35 -21.86 5.23 -5.84
CA LYS A 35 -22.99 5.78 -5.08
C LYS A 35 -23.47 7.07 -5.76
N SER A 36 -24.79 7.18 -5.95
CA SER A 36 -25.41 8.41 -6.46
C SER A 36 -25.24 9.56 -5.46
N MET A 37 -25.23 10.79 -5.97
CA MET A 37 -25.21 11.98 -5.13
C MET A 37 -26.52 12.08 -4.35
N ARG A 38 -26.45 12.55 -3.12
CA ARG A 38 -27.64 12.83 -2.31
C ARG A 38 -28.42 14.00 -2.91
N GLY A 39 -29.76 14.03 -2.74
CA GLY A 39 -30.58 15.15 -3.17
C GLY A 39 -30.32 16.43 -2.36
N LYS A 40 -30.63 17.57 -2.94
CA LYS A 40 -30.63 18.86 -2.23
C LYS A 40 -31.84 18.94 -1.32
N ILE A 41 -31.71 19.59 -0.16
CA ILE A 41 -32.78 19.79 0.80
C ILE A 41 -33.24 21.26 0.74
N TYR A 42 -34.52 21.49 0.57
CA TYR A 42 -35.12 22.82 0.50
C TYR A 42 -36.15 23.00 1.63
N ASP A 43 -36.39 24.26 2.03
CA ASP A 43 -37.51 24.60 2.93
C ASP A 43 -38.84 24.65 2.17
N CYS A 44 -39.93 24.92 2.90
CA CYS A 44 -41.26 25.05 2.31
C CYS A 44 -41.41 26.23 1.34
N ASN A 45 -40.50 27.20 1.35
CA ASN A 45 -40.47 28.34 0.45
C ASN A 45 -39.46 28.13 -0.72
N GLY A 46 -38.89 26.94 -0.86
CA GLY A 46 -37.91 26.63 -1.90
C GLY A 46 -36.51 27.13 -1.63
N LYS A 47 -36.20 27.61 -0.43
CA LYS A 47 -34.86 28.04 -0.06
C LYS A 47 -33.98 26.84 0.23
N LEU A 48 -32.79 26.81 -0.37
CA LEU A 48 -31.81 25.73 -0.21
C LEU A 48 -31.28 25.70 1.23
N LEU A 49 -31.53 24.59 1.95
CA LEU A 49 -31.06 24.35 3.32
C LEU A 49 -29.78 23.56 3.38
N ALA A 50 -29.64 22.55 2.50
CA ALA A 50 -28.44 21.75 2.40
C ALA A 50 -28.21 21.28 0.95
N THR A 51 -26.95 21.30 0.53
CA THR A 51 -26.50 20.80 -0.77
C THR A 51 -25.24 19.96 -0.60
N ASN A 52 -24.94 19.17 -1.60
CA ASN A 52 -23.66 18.45 -1.63
C ASN A 52 -22.59 19.34 -2.23
N GLU A 53 -21.45 19.35 -1.62
CA GLU A 53 -20.22 19.87 -2.19
C GLU A 53 -19.47 18.72 -2.86
N GLN A 54 -19.06 18.93 -4.11
CA GLN A 54 -18.34 17.90 -4.85
C GLN A 54 -16.88 17.94 -4.45
N THR A 55 -16.42 16.85 -3.82
CA THR A 55 -15.02 16.64 -3.48
C THR A 55 -14.44 15.57 -4.36
N TYR A 56 -13.17 15.70 -4.68
CA TYR A 56 -12.41 14.70 -5.44
C TYR A 56 -11.46 13.98 -4.50
N GLY A 57 -11.47 12.65 -4.55
CA GLY A 57 -10.53 11.81 -3.82
C GLY A 57 -9.65 11.04 -4.80
N ILE A 58 -8.39 10.85 -4.45
CA ILE A 58 -7.48 9.97 -5.16
C ILE A 58 -7.47 8.64 -4.45
N THR A 59 -7.81 7.56 -5.15
CA THR A 59 -7.76 6.20 -4.63
C THR A 59 -6.60 5.48 -5.29
N LEU A 60 -5.75 4.88 -4.49
CA LEU A 60 -4.67 4.02 -4.97
C LEU A 60 -5.16 2.57 -4.93
N GLU A 61 -5.20 1.93 -6.09
CA GLU A 61 -5.54 0.51 -6.23
C GLU A 61 -4.29 -0.27 -6.65
N ASP A 62 -4.13 -1.49 -6.11
CA ASP A 62 -3.08 -2.40 -6.56
C ASP A 62 -3.31 -2.78 -8.02
N SER A 63 -2.31 -2.56 -8.86
CA SER A 63 -2.34 -2.93 -10.27
C SER A 63 -1.33 -4.04 -10.56
N VAL A 64 -1.60 -4.83 -11.56
CA VAL A 64 -0.73 -5.92 -12.03
C VAL A 64 0.61 -5.35 -12.58
N GLU A 65 0.62 -4.09 -12.99
CA GLU A 65 1.80 -3.44 -13.58
C GLU A 65 2.79 -2.94 -12.51
N LEU A 66 2.33 -2.70 -11.29
CA LEU A 66 3.14 -2.19 -10.19
C LEU A 66 3.30 -3.26 -9.10
N THR A 67 4.07 -4.29 -9.38
CA THR A 67 4.28 -5.42 -8.46
C THR A 67 5.44 -5.20 -7.49
N ASP A 68 6.44 -4.40 -7.87
CA ASP A 68 7.64 -4.13 -7.08
C ASP A 68 7.49 -2.88 -6.19
N ASN A 69 8.13 -2.91 -5.02
CA ASN A 69 8.10 -1.79 -4.08
C ASN A 69 8.73 -0.50 -4.65
N PRO A 70 9.89 -0.51 -5.31
CA PRO A 70 10.49 0.71 -5.84
C PRO A 70 9.57 1.46 -6.80
N SER A 71 8.94 0.78 -7.75
CA SER A 71 8.00 1.40 -8.69
C SER A 71 6.75 1.95 -8.00
N LYS A 72 6.17 1.19 -7.04
CA LYS A 72 5.05 1.65 -6.22
C LYS A 72 5.42 2.91 -5.42
N ASN A 73 6.54 2.89 -4.72
CA ASN A 73 6.97 4.00 -3.87
C ASN A 73 7.28 5.26 -4.67
N LYS A 74 7.93 5.11 -5.82
CA LYS A 74 8.21 6.22 -6.75
C LYS A 74 6.93 6.86 -7.29
N MET A 75 5.94 6.03 -7.65
CA MET A 75 4.63 6.52 -8.08
C MET A 75 3.90 7.24 -6.95
N ILE A 76 3.81 6.65 -5.77
CA ILE A 76 3.19 7.25 -4.58
C ILE A 76 3.79 8.61 -4.29
N LEU A 77 5.12 8.71 -4.23
CA LEU A 77 5.81 9.96 -3.94
C LEU A 77 5.56 11.02 -5.02
N LYS A 78 5.51 10.61 -6.30
CA LYS A 78 5.15 11.52 -7.40
C LYS A 78 3.73 12.06 -7.24
N CYS A 79 2.77 11.22 -6.87
CA CYS A 79 1.38 11.63 -6.61
C CYS A 79 1.31 12.60 -5.43
N ILE A 80 2.00 12.31 -4.32
CA ILE A 80 2.04 13.18 -3.13
C ILE A 80 2.60 14.56 -3.50
N ARG A 81 3.74 14.61 -4.19
CA ARG A 81 4.35 15.87 -4.63
C ARG A 81 3.44 16.69 -5.56
N LEU A 82 2.62 16.00 -6.37
CA LEU A 82 1.65 16.66 -7.23
C LEU A 82 0.49 17.27 -6.41
N ILE A 83 0.00 16.55 -5.41
CA ILE A 83 -1.03 17.01 -4.48
C ILE A 83 -0.53 18.26 -3.73
N GLU A 84 0.64 18.17 -3.12
CA GLU A 84 1.27 19.28 -2.39
C GLU A 84 1.53 20.49 -3.27
N LYS A 85 1.97 20.29 -4.52
CA LYS A 85 2.17 21.39 -5.50
C LYS A 85 0.86 22.12 -5.83
N ASN A 86 -0.28 21.45 -5.77
CA ASN A 86 -1.59 22.06 -6.00
C ASN A 86 -2.19 22.71 -4.74
N GLY A 87 -1.46 22.71 -3.62
CA GLY A 87 -1.90 23.33 -2.37
C GLY A 87 -2.76 22.43 -1.47
N ASP A 88 -2.92 21.18 -1.85
CA ASP A 88 -3.61 20.16 -1.05
C ASP A 88 -2.64 19.40 -0.15
N SER A 89 -3.18 18.65 0.81
CA SER A 89 -2.42 17.81 1.72
C SER A 89 -3.00 16.40 1.78
N LEU A 90 -2.19 15.45 2.24
CA LEU A 90 -2.68 14.10 2.52
C LEU A 90 -3.61 14.14 3.75
N ASP A 91 -4.84 13.66 3.56
CA ASP A 91 -5.80 13.44 4.64
C ASP A 91 -5.66 12.01 5.21
N LEU A 92 -4.42 11.66 5.52
CA LEU A 92 -4.06 10.36 6.10
C LEU A 92 -3.13 10.57 7.28
N GLU A 93 -3.37 9.83 8.36
CA GLU A 93 -2.53 9.87 9.55
C GLU A 93 -1.68 8.61 9.66
N PHE A 94 -0.40 8.79 9.94
CA PHE A 94 0.51 7.70 10.26
C PHE A 94 0.89 7.77 11.75
N PRO A 95 0.95 6.64 12.46
CA PRO A 95 1.19 6.65 13.91
C PRO A 95 2.53 7.23 14.34
N ILE A 96 3.48 7.40 13.43
CA ILE A 96 4.81 7.96 13.71
C ILE A 96 4.98 9.30 13.01
N THR A 97 5.51 10.28 13.75
CA THR A 97 5.91 11.60 13.22
C THR A 97 7.38 11.87 13.48
N TYR A 98 8.00 12.63 12.57
CA TYR A 98 9.36 13.09 12.71
C TYR A 98 9.37 14.63 12.77
N LYS A 99 9.73 15.18 13.93
CA LYS A 99 9.82 16.63 14.15
C LYS A 99 11.04 16.96 15.00
N ASN A 100 11.75 18.03 14.63
CA ASN A 100 12.94 18.51 15.35
C ASN A 100 14.00 17.42 15.58
N GLY A 101 14.26 16.59 14.56
CA GLY A 101 15.25 15.53 14.66
C GLY A 101 14.84 14.31 15.49
N LYS A 102 13.58 14.21 15.93
CA LYS A 102 13.11 13.13 16.80
C LYS A 102 11.86 12.46 16.27
N PHE A 103 11.86 11.12 16.34
CA PHE A 103 10.68 10.32 16.10
C PHE A 103 9.78 10.27 17.32
N ARG A 104 8.48 10.37 17.14
CA ARG A 104 7.48 10.25 18.21
C ARG A 104 6.22 9.56 17.69
N PHE A 105 5.56 8.81 18.57
CA PHE A 105 4.20 8.40 18.33
C PHE A 105 3.25 9.61 18.51
N ASN A 106 2.32 9.79 17.57
CA ASN A 106 1.27 10.81 17.63
C ASN A 106 -0.11 10.22 17.95
N VAL A 107 -0.13 8.97 18.43
CA VAL A 107 -1.32 8.21 18.77
C VAL A 107 -1.31 7.81 20.24
N ASN A 108 -2.48 7.43 20.78
CA ASN A 108 -2.58 6.94 22.14
C ASN A 108 -1.99 5.52 22.29
N SER A 109 -1.73 5.09 23.53
CA SER A 109 -1.10 3.79 23.83
C SER A 109 -1.83 2.60 23.24
N SER A 110 -3.16 2.62 23.16
CA SER A 110 -3.93 1.52 22.57
C SER A 110 -3.74 1.44 21.06
N ALA A 111 -3.66 2.59 20.38
CA ALA A 111 -3.40 2.66 18.95
C ALA A 111 -1.94 2.34 18.62
N GLU A 112 -0.99 2.74 19.51
CA GLU A 112 0.41 2.36 19.42
C GLU A 112 0.59 0.84 19.48
N MET A 113 -0.07 0.16 20.42
CA MET A 113 -0.01 -1.30 20.51
C MET A 113 -0.64 -2.00 19.31
N ARG A 114 -1.74 -1.46 18.76
CA ARG A 114 -2.33 -1.98 17.52
C ARG A 114 -1.39 -1.80 16.33
N PHE A 115 -0.78 -0.65 16.20
CA PHE A 115 0.22 -0.40 15.16
C PHE A 115 1.41 -1.37 15.27
N LYS A 116 1.95 -1.58 16.48
CA LYS A 116 3.02 -2.57 16.69
C LYS A 116 2.58 -3.99 16.35
N ARG A 117 1.35 -4.38 16.67
CA ARG A 117 0.76 -5.65 16.25
C ARG A 117 0.74 -5.76 14.70
N ASP A 118 0.32 -4.72 14.03
CA ASP A 118 0.12 -4.73 12.57
C ASP A 118 1.47 -4.83 11.82
N ILE A 119 2.50 -4.11 12.25
CA ILE A 119 3.83 -4.19 11.62
C ILE A 119 4.48 -5.58 11.77
N TYR A 120 4.07 -6.37 12.77
CA TYR A 120 4.52 -7.74 12.98
C TYR A 120 3.54 -8.80 12.46
N TYR A 121 2.45 -8.40 11.77
CA TYR A 121 1.39 -9.30 11.28
C TYR A 121 0.87 -10.26 12.36
N LYS A 122 0.70 -9.78 13.59
CA LYS A 122 0.14 -10.55 14.69
C LYS A 122 -1.39 -10.45 14.72
N LYS A 123 -2.06 -11.49 15.17
CA LYS A 123 -3.52 -11.50 15.30
C LYS A 123 -4.00 -10.71 16.52
N SER A 124 -3.23 -10.72 17.59
CA SER A 124 -3.55 -10.03 18.85
C SER A 124 -2.33 -9.28 19.39
N VAL A 125 -2.59 -8.22 20.15
CA VAL A 125 -1.56 -7.47 20.90
C VAL A 125 -0.86 -8.37 21.93
N ASP A 126 -1.53 -9.40 22.43
CA ASP A 126 -0.97 -10.34 23.42
C ASP A 126 0.13 -11.23 22.83
N GLU A 127 0.12 -11.43 21.50
CA GLU A 127 1.14 -12.19 20.78
C GLU A 127 2.47 -11.41 20.60
N LEU A 128 2.49 -10.12 20.92
CA LEU A 128 3.70 -9.31 20.88
C LEU A 128 4.63 -9.67 22.04
N THR A 129 5.90 -9.86 21.73
CA THR A 129 6.95 -10.04 22.75
C THR A 129 7.14 -8.77 23.58
N ALA A 130 7.77 -8.89 24.74
CA ALA A 130 8.08 -7.73 25.57
C ALA A 130 8.97 -6.70 24.84
N GLU A 131 9.91 -7.17 24.03
CA GLU A 131 10.77 -6.32 23.19
C GLU A 131 9.95 -5.56 22.14
N GLN A 132 9.05 -6.24 21.44
CA GLN A 132 8.16 -5.63 20.42
C GLN A 132 7.22 -4.59 21.05
N LYS A 133 6.71 -4.84 22.25
CA LYS A 133 5.87 -3.88 22.99
C LYS A 133 6.64 -2.61 23.39
N ASN A 134 7.92 -2.74 23.71
CA ASN A 134 8.77 -1.65 24.19
C ASN A 134 9.50 -0.88 23.08
N MET A 135 9.29 -1.24 21.79
CA MET A 135 9.91 -0.52 20.67
C MET A 135 9.55 0.97 20.66
N THR A 136 10.54 1.81 20.44
CA THR A 136 10.34 3.26 20.24
C THR A 136 9.79 3.55 18.85
N ALA A 137 9.30 4.77 18.62
CA ALA A 137 8.86 5.21 17.30
C ALA A 137 9.97 5.12 16.25
N LYS A 138 11.23 5.36 16.67
CA LYS A 138 12.39 5.20 15.79
C LYS A 138 12.61 3.73 15.41
N ASP A 139 12.57 2.82 16.39
CA ASP A 139 12.77 1.40 16.14
C ASP A 139 11.69 0.83 15.19
N CYS A 140 10.43 1.27 15.37
CA CYS A 140 9.35 0.89 14.46
C CYS A 140 9.57 1.44 13.04
N TYR A 141 10.04 2.69 12.91
CA TYR A 141 10.38 3.26 11.61
C TYR A 141 11.52 2.49 10.94
N ASP A 142 12.62 2.24 11.65
CA ASP A 142 13.78 1.49 11.15
C ASP A 142 13.36 0.06 10.77
N TYR A 143 12.51 -0.58 11.59
CA TYR A 143 11.96 -1.90 11.28
C TYR A 143 11.20 -1.91 9.95
N ILE A 144 10.28 -0.99 9.73
CA ILE A 144 9.50 -0.91 8.47
C ILE A 144 10.41 -0.64 7.26
N ARG A 145 11.47 0.15 7.44
CA ARG A 145 12.45 0.46 6.38
C ARG A 145 13.29 -0.75 5.96
N THR A 146 13.64 -1.61 6.91
CA THR A 146 14.63 -2.67 6.71
C THR A 146 14.03 -4.07 6.65
N SER A 147 12.79 -4.27 7.15
CA SER A 147 12.17 -5.59 7.21
C SER A 147 11.85 -6.14 5.83
N GLN A 148 12.21 -7.40 5.63
CA GLN A 148 11.94 -8.16 4.41
C GLN A 148 11.53 -9.59 4.76
N GLY A 149 10.62 -10.15 3.97
CA GLY A 149 10.20 -11.53 4.11
C GLY A 149 8.69 -11.72 4.25
N ALA A 150 8.28 -12.96 4.45
CA ALA A 150 6.89 -13.30 4.71
C ALA A 150 6.52 -12.96 6.17
N ASN A 151 5.29 -12.53 6.40
CA ASN A 151 4.75 -12.18 7.72
C ASN A 151 5.41 -10.98 8.42
N VAL A 152 5.94 -10.04 7.64
CA VAL A 152 6.39 -8.74 8.11
C VAL A 152 5.94 -7.66 7.14
N ILE A 153 5.77 -6.45 7.63
CA ILE A 153 5.52 -5.30 6.75
C ILE A 153 6.71 -5.13 5.80
N ASN A 154 6.44 -5.10 4.52
CA ASN A 154 7.44 -5.00 3.47
C ASN A 154 7.08 -3.85 2.52
N PHE A 155 7.37 -2.62 2.92
CA PHE A 155 7.10 -1.43 2.11
C PHE A 155 8.29 -1.02 1.24
N PHE A 156 9.50 -1.41 1.62
CA PHE A 156 10.72 -1.01 0.94
C PHE A 156 11.56 -2.23 0.57
N THR A 157 12.24 -2.14 -0.55
CA THR A 157 13.19 -3.17 -1.00
C THR A 157 14.60 -2.65 -0.76
N ALA A 158 15.37 -3.34 0.09
CA ALA A 158 16.79 -3.05 0.25
C ALA A 158 17.59 -3.63 -0.90
N ALA A 159 18.65 -2.96 -1.29
CA ALA A 159 19.64 -3.52 -2.22
C ALA A 159 20.23 -4.80 -1.65
N LYS A 160 20.35 -5.83 -2.49
CA LYS A 160 20.93 -7.11 -2.13
C LYS A 160 22.10 -7.42 -3.06
N ASP A 161 23.18 -7.88 -2.48
CA ASP A 161 24.29 -8.48 -3.23
C ASP A 161 23.83 -9.84 -3.80
N THR A 162 23.23 -9.81 -4.98
CA THR A 162 22.70 -10.99 -5.67
C THR A 162 23.80 -11.82 -6.33
N ASN A 163 24.86 -11.17 -6.77
CA ASN A 163 26.03 -11.79 -7.39
C ASN A 163 27.07 -12.26 -6.36
N LYS A 164 26.87 -11.95 -5.07
CA LYS A 164 27.72 -12.35 -3.92
C LYS A 164 29.18 -11.93 -4.06
N ASN A 165 29.42 -10.77 -4.66
CA ASN A 165 30.76 -10.21 -4.79
C ASN A 165 31.22 -9.40 -3.56
N GLY A 166 30.37 -9.27 -2.55
CA GLY A 166 30.62 -8.52 -1.32
C GLY A 166 30.41 -7.01 -1.45
N LYS A 167 29.83 -6.54 -2.56
CA LYS A 167 29.52 -5.13 -2.82
C LYS A 167 28.15 -5.03 -3.47
N ILE A 168 27.43 -3.95 -3.19
CA ILE A 168 26.20 -3.58 -3.91
C ILE A 168 26.64 -2.76 -5.14
N ASP A 169 26.43 -3.29 -6.32
CA ASP A 169 26.73 -2.60 -7.57
C ASP A 169 25.56 -1.74 -8.06
N ALA A 170 25.77 -1.01 -9.17
CA ALA A 170 24.77 -0.06 -9.68
C ALA A 170 23.47 -0.74 -10.15
N GLU A 171 23.55 -1.98 -10.64
CA GLU A 171 22.37 -2.74 -11.09
C GLU A 171 21.57 -3.25 -9.90
N GLU A 172 22.24 -3.73 -8.86
CA GLU A 172 21.62 -4.17 -7.61
C GLU A 172 21.02 -2.99 -6.84
N GLN A 173 21.67 -1.84 -6.86
CA GLN A 173 21.13 -0.60 -6.29
C GLN A 173 19.91 -0.11 -7.06
N ALA A 174 19.85 -0.27 -8.37
CA ALA A 174 18.69 0.12 -9.19
C ALA A 174 17.45 -0.74 -8.94
N GLN A 175 17.63 -1.96 -8.42
CA GLN A 175 16.53 -2.84 -8.01
C GLN A 175 16.03 -2.59 -6.59
N ALA A 176 16.70 -1.73 -5.84
CA ALA A 176 16.31 -1.34 -4.50
C ALA A 176 15.41 -0.09 -4.51
N ASP A 177 14.79 0.19 -3.37
CA ASP A 177 14.19 1.49 -3.16
C ASP A 177 15.26 2.57 -3.08
N GLU A 178 14.97 3.74 -3.67
CA GLU A 178 15.81 4.91 -3.55
C GLU A 178 16.05 5.27 -2.08
N ASP A 179 17.15 5.94 -1.80
CA ASP A 179 17.45 6.44 -0.45
C ASP A 179 16.57 7.68 -0.14
N TYR A 180 15.32 7.42 0.20
CA TYR A 180 14.34 8.45 0.52
C TYR A 180 14.73 9.21 1.79
N SER A 181 14.50 10.52 1.80
CA SER A 181 14.55 11.30 3.02
C SER A 181 13.58 10.73 4.07
N ILE A 182 13.82 11.00 5.36
CA ILE A 182 12.93 10.54 6.44
C ILE A 182 11.49 11.01 6.19
N GLU A 183 11.32 12.25 5.72
CA GLU A 183 10.00 12.82 5.44
C GLU A 183 9.30 12.12 4.28
N ASP A 184 10.00 11.90 3.16
CA ASP A 184 9.45 11.18 2.00
C ASP A 184 9.12 9.73 2.35
N ALA A 185 9.98 9.06 3.13
CA ALA A 185 9.73 7.70 3.59
C ALA A 185 8.49 7.63 4.49
N LEU A 186 8.30 8.57 5.41
CA LEU A 186 7.09 8.65 6.24
C LEU A 186 5.83 8.89 5.41
N LYS A 187 5.89 9.74 4.39
CA LYS A 187 4.77 9.96 3.46
C LYS A 187 4.41 8.68 2.70
N ILE A 188 5.39 7.95 2.20
CA ILE A 188 5.18 6.64 1.56
C ILE A 188 4.56 5.65 2.54
N MET A 189 5.10 5.54 3.76
CA MET A 189 4.57 4.67 4.82
C MET A 189 3.12 5.02 5.15
N THR A 190 2.77 6.31 5.19
CA THR A 190 1.41 6.77 5.45
C THR A 190 0.42 6.20 4.43
N VAL A 191 0.75 6.30 3.15
CA VAL A 191 -0.11 5.79 2.08
C VAL A 191 -0.14 4.26 2.06
N ARG A 192 1.01 3.62 2.23
CA ARG A 192 1.13 2.15 2.21
C ARG A 192 0.48 1.46 3.41
N TYR A 193 0.45 2.12 4.55
CA TYR A 193 -0.22 1.61 5.76
C TYR A 193 -1.74 1.77 5.70
N ALA A 194 -2.26 2.71 4.94
CA ALA A 194 -3.69 2.93 4.74
C ALA A 194 -4.32 2.01 3.68
N GLN A 195 -3.53 1.23 2.94
CA GLN A 195 -3.98 0.22 1.97
C GLN A 195 -4.37 -1.10 2.66
#